data_901b591a9eb08d248bb0f3125281b946
#
_entry.id   901b591a9eb08d248bb0f3125281b946
#
_cell.length_a   1.000
_cell.length_b   1.000
_cell.length_c   1.000
_cell.angle_alpha   90.00
_cell.angle_beta   90.00
_cell.angle_gamma   90.00
#
_symmetry.space_group_name_H-M   'P 1'
#
loop_
_entity.id
_entity.type
_entity.pdbx_description
1 polymer ?
#
loop_
_entity_poly.entity_id
_entity_poly.type
_entity_poly.pdbx_seq_one_letter_code
_entity_poly.pdbx_strand_id
1 'polypeptide(L)'
;PPGDVYPEDSRPAALPEKADTVTASEGSSCARGLSGSVYCWGTNRRGELGVSADIGRHAPHSVVKVPLPRPAATLFDRRTATSCAALDDASVYCWGGIRAPDGAYAPGPARLATGTDITDMSGKIALTAAGRLVYVETGPYNPATRSIPAALTPLDARGRVVSISGHPHGIDCWVTATGAAYCLNTDKQTVQIAQ
;
A
#
# COMPACT_ATOMS: atom_id res chain seq x y z
N PRO A 1 -13.27 11.78 25.91
CA PRO A 1 -12.99 10.43 26.32
C PRO A 1 -11.50 10.29 26.51
N PRO A 2 -11.04 9.69 27.64
CA PRO A 2 -9.62 9.56 27.86
C PRO A 2 -9.06 8.53 26.90
N GLY A 3 -8.04 8.95 26.31
CA GLY A 3 -7.13 8.47 25.37
C GLY A 3 -6.85 6.98 25.31
N ASP A 4 -6.75 6.57 24.10
CA ASP A 4 -6.09 5.34 23.70
C ASP A 4 -4.60 5.46 24.02
N VAL A 5 -4.27 5.27 25.29
CA VAL A 5 -2.88 5.04 25.70
C VAL A 5 -2.65 3.55 25.54
N TYR A 6 -1.77 3.18 24.61
CA TYR A 6 -1.36 1.81 24.34
C TYR A 6 -0.03 1.39 25.06
N PRO A 7 0.22 1.70 26.35
CA PRO A 7 1.48 1.30 26.97
C PRO A 7 1.48 -0.13 27.48
N GLU A 8 0.33 -0.76 27.68
CA GLU A 8 0.27 -2.08 28.33
C GLU A 8 0.15 -3.25 27.33
N ASP A 9 -0.07 -2.98 26.06
CA ASP A 9 -0.30 -3.99 25.02
C ASP A 9 0.79 -4.03 23.93
N SER A 10 1.98 -3.55 24.22
CA SER A 10 3.15 -3.68 23.31
C SER A 10 3.71 -5.11 23.27
N ARG A 11 2.81 -6.11 23.27
CA ARG A 11 3.21 -7.49 23.00
C ARG A 11 3.65 -7.63 21.56
N PRO A 12 4.82 -8.24 21.29
CA PRO A 12 5.25 -8.48 19.92
C PRO A 12 4.21 -9.31 19.15
N ALA A 13 3.93 -8.94 17.90
CA ALA A 13 3.16 -9.80 17.00
C ALA A 13 3.97 -11.08 16.76
N ALA A 14 3.37 -12.24 17.09
CA ALA A 14 4.01 -13.53 16.86
C ALA A 14 3.89 -13.89 15.36
N LEU A 15 4.86 -13.49 14.55
CA LEU A 15 4.91 -13.87 13.14
C LEU A 15 5.33 -15.33 13.00
N PRO A 16 4.74 -16.09 12.04
CA PRO A 16 5.10 -17.49 11.79
C PRO A 16 6.51 -17.69 11.24
N GLU A 17 7.14 -16.64 10.73
CA GLU A 17 8.48 -16.65 10.16
C GLU A 17 9.18 -15.30 10.37
N LYS A 18 10.48 -15.24 10.04
CA LYS A 18 11.23 -13.97 10.01
C LYS A 18 10.72 -13.07 8.90
N ALA A 19 10.60 -11.78 9.17
CA ALA A 19 10.20 -10.77 8.22
C ALA A 19 11.38 -9.85 7.85
N ASP A 20 11.35 -9.31 6.64
CA ASP A 20 12.33 -8.35 6.13
C ASP A 20 11.74 -6.97 5.86
N THR A 21 10.43 -6.86 5.79
CA THR A 21 9.72 -5.61 5.52
C THR A 21 8.53 -5.48 6.46
N VAL A 22 8.29 -4.28 6.95
CA VAL A 22 7.09 -3.93 7.70
C VAL A 22 6.51 -2.62 7.15
N THR A 23 5.19 -2.56 7.07
CA THR A 23 4.44 -1.33 6.79
C THR A 23 3.44 -1.10 7.91
N ALA A 24 3.14 0.17 8.18
CA ALA A 24 2.15 0.55 9.17
C ALA A 24 1.21 1.59 8.57
N SER A 25 -0.07 1.40 8.80
CA SER A 25 -1.13 2.29 8.35
C SER A 25 -2.06 2.61 9.52
N GLU A 26 -3.18 3.29 9.27
CA GLU A 26 -4.11 3.71 10.31
C GLU A 26 -4.69 2.50 11.08
N GLY A 27 -4.10 2.18 12.23
CA GLY A 27 -4.56 1.13 13.15
C GLY A 27 -4.25 -0.32 12.73
N SER A 28 -3.53 -0.53 11.64
CA SER A 28 -3.06 -1.85 11.20
C SER A 28 -1.60 -1.83 10.76
N SER A 29 -0.96 -2.99 10.82
CA SER A 29 0.40 -3.18 10.35
C SER A 29 0.49 -4.46 9.55
N CYS A 30 1.40 -4.51 8.58
CA CYS A 30 1.68 -5.69 7.78
C CYS A 30 3.18 -5.95 7.70
N ALA A 31 3.57 -7.21 7.68
CA ALA A 31 4.94 -7.64 7.49
C ALA A 31 5.04 -8.63 6.33
N ARG A 32 6.12 -8.52 5.57
CA ARG A 32 6.49 -9.51 4.57
C ARG A 32 7.50 -10.47 5.18
N GLY A 33 7.15 -11.75 5.20
CA GLY A 33 8.07 -12.81 5.59
C GLY A 33 9.09 -13.14 4.51
N LEU A 34 10.18 -13.80 4.88
CA LEU A 34 11.25 -14.20 3.95
C LEU A 34 10.76 -15.16 2.86
N SER A 35 9.66 -15.89 3.10
CA SER A 35 9.00 -16.73 2.09
C SER A 35 8.20 -15.93 1.06
N GLY A 36 8.06 -14.61 1.22
CA GLY A 36 7.15 -13.77 0.47
C GLY A 36 5.69 -13.84 0.95
N SER A 37 5.39 -14.57 2.03
CA SER A 37 4.08 -14.49 2.67
C SER A 37 3.90 -13.12 3.34
N VAL A 38 2.67 -12.58 3.29
CA VAL A 38 2.35 -11.33 3.97
C VAL A 38 1.42 -11.62 5.14
N TYR A 39 1.72 -11.00 6.27
CA TYR A 39 0.99 -11.14 7.53
C TYR A 39 0.59 -9.76 8.03
N CYS A 40 -0.70 -9.58 8.38
CA CYS A 40 -1.21 -8.32 8.90
C CYS A 40 -1.85 -8.53 10.28
N TRP A 41 -1.86 -7.49 11.10
CA TRP A 41 -2.49 -7.43 12.42
C TRP A 41 -3.00 -6.03 12.73
N GLY A 42 -3.84 -5.91 13.76
CA GLY A 42 -4.49 -4.65 14.14
C GLY A 42 -5.96 -4.59 13.73
N THR A 43 -6.46 -3.43 13.37
CA THR A 43 -7.87 -3.25 12.99
C THR A 43 -8.19 -3.86 11.62
N ASN A 44 -9.44 -4.31 11.45
CA ASN A 44 -9.95 -4.86 10.18
C ASN A 44 -11.34 -4.29 9.81
N ARG A 45 -11.60 -3.04 10.15
CA ARG A 45 -12.90 -2.40 9.90
C ARG A 45 -13.19 -2.18 8.42
N ARG A 46 -12.15 -2.09 7.61
CA ARG A 46 -12.21 -1.80 6.17
C ARG A 46 -11.53 -2.88 5.33
N GLY A 47 -11.21 -4.05 5.93
CA GLY A 47 -10.45 -5.12 5.28
C GLY A 47 -8.93 -4.92 5.32
N GLU A 48 -8.41 -4.15 6.28
CA GLU A 48 -6.99 -3.80 6.42
C GLU A 48 -6.08 -5.02 6.57
N LEU A 49 -6.62 -6.12 7.07
CA LEU A 49 -5.87 -7.38 7.24
C LEU A 49 -5.87 -8.27 5.98
N GLY A 50 -6.40 -7.77 4.85
CA GLY A 50 -6.47 -8.54 3.61
C GLY A 50 -7.51 -9.66 3.61
N VAL A 51 -8.40 -9.68 4.58
CA VAL A 51 -9.56 -10.58 4.67
C VAL A 51 -10.83 -9.75 4.80
N SER A 52 -11.99 -10.37 4.66
CA SER A 52 -13.27 -9.67 4.77
C SER A 52 -13.33 -8.77 6.00
N ALA A 53 -13.82 -7.54 5.81
CA ALA A 53 -13.99 -6.59 6.89
C ALA A 53 -14.87 -7.19 7.99
N ASP A 54 -14.42 -7.09 9.23
CA ASP A 54 -15.14 -7.61 10.38
C ASP A 54 -15.12 -6.59 11.51
N ILE A 55 -16.26 -5.94 11.73
CA ILE A 55 -16.40 -4.91 12.75
C ILE A 55 -16.44 -5.60 14.11
N GLY A 56 -15.30 -5.71 14.78
CA GLY A 56 -15.21 -6.04 16.20
C GLY A 56 -14.78 -7.46 16.57
N ARG A 57 -14.32 -8.30 15.63
CA ARG A 57 -13.98 -9.69 15.92
C ARG A 57 -12.50 -10.07 15.92
N HIS A 58 -11.63 -9.23 15.34
CA HIS A 58 -10.19 -9.52 15.41
C HIS A 58 -9.62 -8.99 16.72
N ALA A 59 -9.02 -9.90 17.50
CA ALA A 59 -8.22 -9.49 18.64
C ALA A 59 -7.05 -8.62 18.13
N PRO A 60 -6.71 -7.51 18.80
CA PRO A 60 -5.71 -6.54 18.33
C PRO A 60 -4.34 -7.14 17.98
N HIS A 61 -4.04 -8.32 18.49
CA HIS A 61 -2.77 -9.04 18.31
C HIS A 61 -2.87 -10.29 17.43
N SER A 62 -4.04 -10.57 16.84
CA SER A 62 -4.18 -11.71 15.94
C SER A 62 -3.49 -11.43 14.61
N VAL A 63 -2.48 -12.21 14.30
CA VAL A 63 -1.78 -12.16 13.02
C VAL A 63 -2.57 -12.95 11.98
N VAL A 64 -2.89 -12.30 10.87
CA VAL A 64 -3.64 -12.89 9.74
C VAL A 64 -2.73 -12.99 8.54
N LYS A 65 -2.65 -14.16 7.91
CA LYS A 65 -1.98 -14.31 6.62
C LYS A 65 -2.87 -13.77 5.50
N VAL A 66 -2.34 -12.82 4.72
CA VAL A 66 -3.03 -12.26 3.55
C VAL A 66 -3.10 -13.32 2.44
N PRO A 67 -4.28 -13.63 1.88
CA PRO A 67 -4.44 -14.67 0.85
C PRO A 67 -4.02 -14.14 -0.55
N LEU A 68 -2.73 -13.86 -0.70
CA LEU A 68 -2.14 -13.49 -1.99
C LEU A 68 -2.00 -14.73 -2.88
N PRO A 69 -2.18 -14.62 -4.21
CA PRO A 69 -2.10 -15.76 -5.12
C PRO A 69 -0.66 -16.26 -5.34
N ARG A 70 0.34 -15.45 -5.04
CA ARG A 70 1.76 -15.72 -5.22
C ARG A 70 2.59 -15.03 -4.12
N PRO A 71 3.87 -15.40 -3.93
CA PRO A 71 4.76 -14.70 -3.00
C PRO A 71 4.90 -13.21 -3.35
N ALA A 72 4.89 -12.36 -2.33
CA ALA A 72 5.17 -10.95 -2.47
C ALA A 72 6.68 -10.73 -2.64
N ALA A 73 7.05 -9.98 -3.66
CA ALA A 73 8.41 -9.47 -3.86
C ALA A 73 8.64 -8.19 -3.04
N THR A 74 7.62 -7.35 -2.94
CA THR A 74 7.67 -6.08 -2.21
C THR A 74 6.34 -5.82 -1.51
N LEU A 75 6.38 -5.21 -0.32
CA LEU A 75 5.22 -4.75 0.44
C LEU A 75 5.31 -3.23 0.59
N PHE A 76 4.23 -2.52 0.31
CA PHE A 76 4.16 -1.08 0.44
C PHE A 76 2.79 -0.61 0.93
N ASP A 77 2.77 0.53 1.60
CA ASP A 77 1.54 1.18 2.03
C ASP A 77 1.15 2.28 1.05
N ARG A 78 -0.11 2.29 0.67
CA ARG A 78 -0.58 3.23 -0.34
C ARG A 78 -1.25 4.46 0.27
N ARG A 79 -2.03 4.29 1.29
CA ARG A 79 -2.77 5.36 1.99
C ARG A 79 -3.42 4.82 3.25
N THR A 80 -4.07 5.73 4.00
CA THR A 80 -4.90 5.35 5.15
C THR A 80 -5.68 4.08 4.87
N ALA A 81 -5.42 3.05 5.68
CA ALA A 81 -6.09 1.75 5.65
C ALA A 81 -5.94 0.94 4.33
N THR A 82 -4.98 1.21 3.45
CA THR A 82 -4.76 0.44 2.22
C THR A 82 -3.31 0.02 2.09
N SER A 83 -3.06 -1.28 2.12
CA SER A 83 -1.76 -1.89 1.85
C SER A 83 -1.73 -2.57 0.49
N CYS A 84 -0.56 -2.63 -0.13
CA CYS A 84 -0.36 -3.28 -1.42
C CYS A 84 0.92 -4.12 -1.41
N ALA A 85 0.97 -5.12 -2.29
CA ALA A 85 2.16 -5.90 -2.57
C ALA A 85 2.35 -6.06 -4.08
N ALA A 86 3.58 -5.90 -4.55
CA ALA A 86 3.99 -6.42 -5.84
C ALA A 86 4.42 -7.88 -5.64
N LEU A 87 3.92 -8.78 -6.48
CA LEU A 87 4.21 -10.20 -6.41
C LEU A 87 5.43 -10.56 -7.28
N ASP A 88 5.88 -11.79 -7.19
CA ASP A 88 7.04 -12.29 -7.93
C ASP A 88 6.84 -12.35 -9.46
N ASP A 89 5.60 -12.24 -9.93
CA ASP A 89 5.22 -12.10 -11.34
C ASP A 89 4.94 -10.64 -11.75
N ALA A 90 5.35 -9.68 -10.93
CA ALA A 90 5.13 -8.24 -11.09
C ALA A 90 3.66 -7.78 -11.05
N SER A 91 2.71 -8.66 -10.78
CA SER A 91 1.33 -8.25 -10.51
C SER A 91 1.23 -7.54 -9.17
N VAL A 92 0.35 -6.54 -9.07
CA VAL A 92 0.12 -5.78 -7.85
C VAL A 92 -1.24 -6.11 -7.27
N TYR A 93 -1.28 -6.39 -5.99
CA TYR A 93 -2.51 -6.62 -5.23
C TYR A 93 -2.60 -5.64 -4.07
N CYS A 94 -3.78 -5.05 -3.90
CA CYS A 94 -4.07 -4.13 -2.79
C CYS A 94 -5.26 -4.62 -1.97
N TRP A 95 -5.29 -4.29 -0.68
CA TRP A 95 -6.36 -4.62 0.24
C TRP A 95 -6.55 -3.49 1.27
N GLY A 96 -7.64 -3.57 2.05
CA GLY A 96 -8.01 -2.54 3.02
C GLY A 96 -9.12 -1.62 2.52
N GLY A 97 -9.03 -0.34 2.74
CA GLY A 97 -10.06 0.66 2.48
C GLY A 97 -10.57 0.81 1.05
N ILE A 98 -10.60 -0.27 0.26
CA ILE A 98 -10.99 -0.31 -1.14
C ILE A 98 -12.48 -0.60 -1.24
N ARG A 99 -13.23 0.25 -1.95
CA ARG A 99 -14.69 0.15 -2.05
C ARG A 99 -15.17 -0.18 -3.45
N ALA A 100 -16.22 -0.98 -3.51
CA ALA A 100 -17.06 -1.17 -4.69
C ALA A 100 -18.04 0.01 -4.87
N PRO A 101 -18.71 0.13 -6.03
CA PRO A 101 -19.68 1.21 -6.29
C PRO A 101 -20.85 1.25 -5.31
N ASP A 102 -21.24 0.11 -4.76
CA ASP A 102 -22.31 -0.02 -3.75
C ASP A 102 -21.84 0.38 -2.33
N GLY A 103 -20.58 0.75 -2.17
CA GLY A 103 -19.96 1.14 -0.92
C GLY A 103 -19.40 0.00 -0.08
N ALA A 104 -19.60 -1.26 -0.47
CA ALA A 104 -19.01 -2.40 0.22
C ALA A 104 -17.48 -2.42 0.10
N TYR A 105 -16.81 -2.87 1.15
CA TYR A 105 -15.36 -3.07 1.09
C TYR A 105 -15.00 -4.36 0.33
N ALA A 106 -13.88 -4.33 -0.39
CA ALA A 106 -13.34 -5.52 -1.02
C ALA A 106 -13.09 -6.63 0.04
N PRO A 107 -13.54 -7.88 -0.21
CA PRO A 107 -13.47 -8.95 0.79
C PRO A 107 -12.05 -9.54 0.97
N GLY A 108 -11.05 -8.96 0.34
CA GLY A 108 -9.65 -9.40 0.38
C GLY A 108 -8.82 -8.71 -0.69
N PRO A 109 -7.60 -9.21 -0.96
CA PRO A 109 -6.72 -8.61 -1.96
C PRO A 109 -7.37 -8.56 -3.34
N ALA A 110 -7.31 -7.38 -3.94
CA ALA A 110 -7.81 -7.11 -5.28
C ALA A 110 -6.65 -6.73 -6.21
N ARG A 111 -6.62 -7.28 -7.42
CA ARG A 111 -5.58 -6.98 -8.39
C ARG A 111 -5.70 -5.54 -8.86
N LEU A 112 -4.60 -4.80 -8.79
CA LEU A 112 -4.49 -3.48 -9.39
C LEU A 112 -4.16 -3.63 -10.88
N ALA A 113 -5.09 -3.25 -11.74
CA ALA A 113 -4.96 -3.41 -13.19
C ALA A 113 -4.15 -2.25 -13.79
N THR A 114 -2.82 -2.27 -13.62
CA THR A 114 -1.91 -1.23 -14.08
C THR A 114 -1.42 -1.42 -15.51
N GLY A 115 -1.42 -2.65 -16.00
CA GLY A 115 -0.83 -2.99 -17.30
C GLY A 115 0.70 -2.81 -17.38
N THR A 116 1.38 -2.52 -16.26
CA THR A 116 2.84 -2.39 -16.16
C THR A 116 3.34 -2.82 -14.79
N ASP A 117 4.60 -3.21 -14.72
CA ASP A 117 5.27 -3.66 -13.52
C ASP A 117 5.52 -2.47 -12.58
N ILE A 118 5.01 -2.55 -11.37
CA ILE A 118 5.22 -1.57 -10.30
C ILE A 118 6.16 -2.19 -9.28
N THR A 119 7.22 -1.48 -8.95
CA THR A 119 8.22 -1.93 -7.96
C THR A 119 8.09 -1.24 -6.62
N ASP A 120 7.49 -0.04 -6.60
CA ASP A 120 7.23 0.70 -5.38
C ASP A 120 6.03 1.64 -5.57
N MET A 121 5.30 1.92 -4.50
CA MET A 121 4.14 2.80 -4.53
C MET A 121 3.96 3.52 -3.19
N SER A 122 3.72 4.82 -3.24
CA SER A 122 3.39 5.62 -2.06
C SER A 122 2.38 6.70 -2.44
N GLY A 123 1.34 6.86 -1.65
CA GLY A 123 0.27 7.79 -2.00
C GLY A 123 -0.37 7.50 -3.36
N LYS A 124 -0.27 8.45 -4.28
CA LYS A 124 -0.75 8.33 -5.67
C LYS A 124 0.37 8.19 -6.70
N ILE A 125 1.61 8.10 -6.26
CA ILE A 125 2.75 7.89 -7.17
C ILE A 125 3.27 6.47 -7.07
N ALA A 126 3.79 5.97 -8.17
CA ALA A 126 4.42 4.67 -8.24
C ALA A 126 5.69 4.71 -9.09
N LEU A 127 6.63 3.84 -8.74
CA LEU A 127 7.85 3.59 -9.51
C LEU A 127 7.68 2.29 -10.31
N THR A 128 7.91 2.34 -11.60
CA THR A 128 7.89 1.15 -12.45
C THR A 128 9.23 0.45 -12.44
N ALA A 129 9.28 -0.83 -12.83
CA ALA A 129 10.52 -1.59 -13.00
C ALA A 129 11.49 -0.93 -13.99
N ALA A 130 10.98 -0.16 -14.94
CA ALA A 130 11.79 0.63 -15.87
C ALA A 130 12.32 1.96 -15.25
N GLY A 131 12.13 2.18 -13.94
CA GLY A 131 12.58 3.38 -13.23
C GLY A 131 11.77 4.64 -13.58
N ARG A 132 10.60 4.50 -14.18
CA ARG A 132 9.72 5.62 -14.50
C ARG A 132 8.79 5.92 -13.34
N LEU A 133 8.65 7.20 -13.01
CA LEU A 133 7.66 7.68 -12.05
C LEU A 133 6.32 7.87 -12.77
N VAL A 134 5.25 7.38 -12.18
CA VAL A 134 3.88 7.50 -12.70
C VAL A 134 2.92 7.95 -11.61
N TYR A 135 1.91 8.71 -12.00
CA TYR A 135 0.76 9.00 -11.15
C TYR A 135 -0.29 7.91 -11.36
N VAL A 136 -0.87 7.39 -10.28
CA VAL A 136 -1.82 6.26 -10.29
C VAL A 136 -3.20 6.76 -9.89
N GLU A 137 -4.11 6.81 -10.85
CA GLU A 137 -5.53 7.01 -10.60
C GLU A 137 -6.23 5.65 -10.54
N THR A 138 -7.00 5.41 -9.48
CA THR A 138 -7.73 4.17 -9.32
C THR A 138 -9.23 4.40 -9.36
N GLY A 139 -9.92 3.55 -10.09
CA GLY A 139 -11.37 3.43 -10.05
C GLY A 139 -11.85 2.59 -8.85
N PRO A 140 -13.17 2.42 -8.72
CA PRO A 140 -13.76 1.56 -7.69
C PRO A 140 -13.41 0.09 -7.93
N TYR A 141 -13.44 -0.70 -6.86
CA TYR A 141 -13.30 -2.15 -6.94
C TYR A 141 -14.40 -2.77 -7.80
N ASN A 142 -14.02 -3.64 -8.70
CA ASN A 142 -14.97 -4.42 -9.51
C ASN A 142 -15.12 -5.84 -8.92
N PRO A 143 -16.29 -6.17 -8.32
CA PRO A 143 -16.50 -7.48 -7.70
C PRO A 143 -16.48 -8.64 -8.69
N ALA A 144 -16.92 -8.43 -9.94
CA ALA A 144 -16.99 -9.47 -10.96
C ALA A 144 -15.59 -9.92 -11.43
N THR A 145 -14.66 -8.99 -11.56
CA THR A 145 -13.27 -9.26 -11.98
C THR A 145 -12.28 -9.34 -10.82
N ARG A 146 -12.74 -9.02 -9.60
CA ARG A 146 -11.92 -8.88 -8.38
C ARG A 146 -10.68 -7.99 -8.59
N SER A 147 -10.88 -6.90 -9.32
CA SER A 147 -9.80 -5.98 -9.67
C SER A 147 -10.15 -4.52 -9.40
N ILE A 148 -9.11 -3.70 -9.35
CA ILE A 148 -9.19 -2.25 -9.22
C ILE A 148 -8.67 -1.67 -10.54
N PRO A 149 -9.51 -1.02 -11.35
CA PRO A 149 -9.03 -0.32 -12.53
C PRO A 149 -8.02 0.76 -12.15
N ALA A 150 -6.95 0.87 -12.91
CA ALA A 150 -5.94 1.89 -12.70
C ALA A 150 -5.51 2.52 -14.02
N ALA A 151 -5.42 3.86 -14.03
CA ALA A 151 -4.82 4.62 -15.10
C ALA A 151 -3.47 5.17 -14.62
N LEU A 152 -2.44 5.03 -15.45
CA LEU A 152 -1.09 5.49 -15.16
C LEU A 152 -0.76 6.69 -16.04
N THR A 153 -0.44 7.82 -15.42
CA THR A 153 0.03 9.03 -16.11
C THR A 153 1.51 9.22 -15.82
N PRO A 154 2.39 9.23 -16.83
CA PRO A 154 3.80 9.51 -16.65
C PRO A 154 4.02 10.87 -15.98
N LEU A 155 4.95 10.93 -15.04
CA LEU A 155 5.40 12.16 -14.39
C LEU A 155 6.80 12.51 -14.85
N ASP A 156 7.08 13.81 -14.96
CA ASP A 156 8.44 14.31 -15.17
C ASP A 156 9.22 14.22 -13.85
N ALA A 157 9.96 13.14 -13.69
CA ALA A 157 10.72 12.86 -12.48
C ALA A 157 11.99 13.71 -12.32
N ARG A 158 12.38 14.47 -13.35
CA ARG A 158 13.62 15.28 -13.38
C ARG A 158 14.90 14.47 -13.14
N GLY A 159 14.88 13.18 -13.42
CA GLY A 159 16.01 12.28 -13.29
C GLY A 159 15.61 10.87 -12.81
N ARG A 160 16.63 10.04 -12.54
CA ARG A 160 16.41 8.70 -12.00
C ARG A 160 15.94 8.77 -10.57
N VAL A 161 14.74 8.28 -10.30
CA VAL A 161 14.15 8.23 -8.95
C VAL A 161 14.80 7.12 -8.13
N VAL A 162 15.14 7.40 -6.88
CA VAL A 162 15.71 6.45 -5.92
C VAL A 162 14.83 6.22 -4.69
N SER A 163 13.91 7.13 -4.41
CA SER A 163 12.95 6.99 -3.31
C SER A 163 11.69 7.78 -3.62
N ILE A 164 10.55 7.26 -3.20
CA ILE A 164 9.26 7.94 -3.26
C ILE A 164 8.62 7.97 -1.87
N SER A 165 7.85 9.01 -1.60
CA SER A 165 7.07 9.17 -0.37
C SER A 165 5.79 9.91 -0.68
N GLY A 166 4.68 9.46 -0.17
CA GLY A 166 3.38 10.10 -0.33
C GLY A 166 2.62 10.18 0.99
N HIS A 167 1.85 11.24 1.15
CA HIS A 167 1.00 11.44 2.31
C HIS A 167 -0.48 11.28 1.94
N PRO A 168 -1.32 10.66 2.76
CA PRO A 168 -2.74 10.38 2.45
C PRO A 168 -3.56 11.62 2.08
N HIS A 169 -3.26 12.74 2.69
CA HIS A 169 -3.95 14.03 2.50
C HIS A 169 -3.03 15.11 1.93
N GLY A 170 -1.88 14.73 1.41
CA GLY A 170 -0.86 15.71 1.11
C GLY A 170 -0.13 15.48 -0.19
N ILE A 171 1.12 15.79 -0.13
CA ILE A 171 2.01 15.95 -1.25
C ILE A 171 2.74 14.63 -1.48
N ASP A 172 2.73 14.15 -2.71
CA ASP A 172 3.57 13.03 -3.16
C ASP A 172 4.93 13.59 -3.58
N CYS A 173 6.01 13.04 -3.03
CA CYS A 173 7.38 13.51 -3.24
C CYS A 173 8.31 12.38 -3.67
N TRP A 174 9.44 12.73 -4.26
CA TRP A 174 10.49 11.77 -4.62
C TRP A 174 11.88 12.41 -4.57
N VAL A 175 12.88 11.57 -4.46
CA VAL A 175 14.29 11.96 -4.55
C VAL A 175 14.93 11.29 -5.74
N THR A 176 15.76 12.04 -6.46
CA THR A 176 16.53 11.52 -7.59
C THR A 176 17.92 11.06 -7.17
N ALA A 177 18.59 10.31 -8.04
CA ALA A 177 19.94 9.82 -7.81
C ALA A 177 21.00 10.94 -7.65
N THR A 178 20.68 12.15 -8.06
CA THR A 178 21.52 13.34 -7.86
C THR A 178 21.32 13.99 -6.48
N GLY A 179 20.38 13.48 -5.68
CA GLY A 179 20.01 14.04 -4.37
C GLY A 179 18.95 15.13 -4.44
N ALA A 180 18.52 15.55 -5.62
CA ALA A 180 17.48 16.57 -5.75
C ALA A 180 16.11 16.00 -5.33
N ALA A 181 15.35 16.76 -4.54
CA ALA A 181 14.03 16.39 -4.09
C ALA A 181 12.93 17.22 -4.78
N TYR A 182 11.88 16.55 -5.17
CA TYR A 182 10.73 17.09 -5.88
C TYR A 182 9.43 16.63 -5.26
N CYS A 183 8.39 17.47 -5.38
CA CYS A 183 7.04 17.09 -4.98
C CYS A 183 6.02 17.51 -6.05
N LEU A 184 4.83 16.88 -6.02
CA LEU A 184 3.68 17.36 -6.78
C LEU A 184 2.98 18.47 -6.01
N ASN A 185 2.67 19.57 -6.68
CA ASN A 185 1.74 20.57 -6.14
C ASN A 185 0.27 20.13 -6.33
N THR A 186 -0.68 20.93 -5.90
CA THR A 186 -2.12 20.69 -6.04
C THR A 186 -2.56 20.50 -7.49
N ASP A 187 -1.85 21.10 -8.45
CA ASP A 187 -2.12 21.03 -9.88
C ASP A 187 -1.40 19.86 -10.56
N LYS A 188 -0.83 18.95 -9.76
CA LYS A 188 -0.02 17.80 -10.21
C LYS A 188 1.24 18.20 -11.00
N GLN A 189 1.77 19.40 -10.77
CA GLN A 189 3.02 19.86 -11.35
C GLN A 189 4.19 19.54 -10.44
N THR A 190 5.31 19.16 -11.04
CA THR A 190 6.58 18.88 -10.33
C THR A 190 7.20 20.19 -9.84
N VAL A 191 7.44 20.29 -8.54
CA VAL A 191 8.11 21.42 -7.89
C VAL A 191 9.36 20.90 -7.19
N GLN A 192 10.51 21.50 -7.46
CA GLN A 192 11.76 21.21 -6.74
C GLN A 192 11.72 21.85 -5.35
N ILE A 193 12.03 21.07 -4.32
CA ILE A 193 12.01 21.52 -2.92
C ILE A 193 13.40 21.55 -2.27
N ALA A 194 14.33 20.74 -2.78
CA ALA A 194 15.73 20.71 -2.30
C ALA A 194 16.68 20.23 -3.41
N GLN A 195 17.94 20.65 -3.28
CA GLN A 195 19.04 20.26 -4.18
C GLN A 195 20.24 19.81 -3.36
#